data_ad1edee3b813cf577458ac5b3ea7b458
#
_entry.id   ad1edee3b813cf577458ac5b3ea7b458
#
_cell.length_a   1.000
_cell.length_b   1.000
_cell.length_c   1.000
_cell.angle_alpha   90.00
_cell.angle_beta   90.00
_cell.angle_gamma   90.00
#
_symmetry.space_group_name_H-M   'P 1'
#
loop_
_entity.id
_entity.type
_entity.pdbx_description
1 polymer ?
#
loop_
_entity_poly.entity_id
_entity_poly.type
_entity_poly.pdbx_seq_one_letter_code
_entity_poly.pdbx_strand_id
1 'polypeptide(L)'
;MKKSLSSRLMYTYMGLIAIIIIGISIGLSYLITDYFFKAKEHELNEKGQEVAVIANYFLSVDANRDSVTRYLSSVDQLIGARIWLFDNHFELIAASERQDDSNQENNLDPQSPTEIKKTDNAQKAVASIGKQIKQSGAINGQVEKILSDVYAGKRVNSRIFHPYYKEQVLLVGLPVGDENGNSKTGAILLASPISGLDKVLNDIYLYTIIVGILALIFSLFLVRGLSRRIVQPLISMKDSASAIAAGDYNRKVEVTGDDEIAELGKSLNSLGSDLDEFVQKTNKMEKLRRDFVANVSHELRTPITIIRGYNEAINDGMVTDADRISKYRGLINDETIRLERLIKDLLDISRLQRSEQEELEYVPLGHIASNVIDMLDVQAKEREIRLETDIDDSVVVKGNGDRLYQLVMILGDNAIKYSPDKGVISFGVFLNAEKEPVLTVTDQGYGIPEEDIPYIWERFYKVDKSHSRNIPGTGLGLAIGKEIIRLHHATVEVKSQLGKGTCFEVTFKNSVDGGQ
;
A
#
# COMPACT_ATOMS: atom_id res chain seq x y z
N MET A 1 11.87 21.39 7.45
CA MET A 1 11.78 19.91 7.48
C MET A 1 10.35 19.49 7.20
N LYS A 2 10.08 18.82 6.07
CA LYS A 2 8.75 18.26 5.79
C LYS A 2 8.49 17.12 6.80
N LYS A 3 7.53 17.31 7.70
CA LYS A 3 7.14 16.25 8.66
C LYS A 3 6.65 15.04 7.84
N SER A 4 7.18 13.85 8.14
CA SER A 4 6.76 12.61 7.47
C SER A 4 5.26 12.37 7.66
N LEU A 5 4.61 11.72 6.71
CA LEU A 5 3.19 11.35 6.80
C LEU A 5 2.88 10.61 8.11
N SER A 6 3.77 9.70 8.53
CA SER A 6 3.71 8.98 9.79
C SER A 6 3.67 9.92 11.00
N SER A 7 4.52 10.95 11.03
CA SER A 7 4.55 11.90 12.13
C SER A 7 3.30 12.78 12.19
N ARG A 8 2.73 13.17 11.05
CA ARG A 8 1.47 13.92 10.99
C ARG A 8 0.30 13.09 11.50
N LEU A 9 0.16 11.87 11.06
CA LEU A 9 -0.87 10.94 11.53
C LEU A 9 -0.73 10.67 13.03
N MET A 10 0.49 10.46 13.51
CA MET A 10 0.75 10.27 14.94
C MET A 10 0.24 11.45 15.77
N TYR A 11 0.59 12.70 15.42
CA TYR A 11 0.15 13.88 16.16
C TYR A 11 -1.35 14.11 16.07
N THR A 12 -2.00 13.85 14.93
CA THR A 12 -3.45 14.00 14.80
C THR A 12 -4.21 12.99 15.63
N TYR A 13 -3.84 11.71 15.60
CA TYR A 13 -4.50 10.68 16.41
C TYR A 13 -4.26 10.88 17.90
N MET A 14 -3.02 11.20 18.31
CA MET A 14 -2.74 11.52 19.72
C MET A 14 -3.53 12.73 20.20
N GLY A 15 -3.60 13.79 19.39
CA GLY A 15 -4.40 14.98 19.71
C GLY A 15 -5.89 14.66 19.84
N LEU A 16 -6.44 13.86 18.95
CA LEU A 16 -7.84 13.45 19.00
C LEU A 16 -8.14 12.64 20.28
N ILE A 17 -7.30 11.65 20.60
CA ILE A 17 -7.46 10.83 21.80
C ILE A 17 -7.33 11.67 23.06
N ALA A 18 -6.37 12.60 23.12
CA ALA A 18 -6.23 13.51 24.25
C ALA A 18 -7.48 14.38 24.45
N ILE A 19 -8.05 14.92 23.37
CA ILE A 19 -9.29 15.72 23.44
C ILE A 19 -10.45 14.87 23.95
N ILE A 20 -10.59 13.64 23.49
CA ILE A 20 -11.65 12.72 23.93
C ILE A 20 -11.50 12.41 25.43
N ILE A 21 -10.28 12.08 25.88
CA ILE A 21 -10.02 11.77 27.31
C ILE A 21 -10.34 12.99 28.18
N ILE A 22 -9.90 14.19 27.78
CA ILE A 22 -10.20 15.43 28.50
C ILE A 22 -11.71 15.67 28.54
N GLY A 23 -12.41 15.52 27.45
CA GLY A 23 -13.87 15.69 27.37
C GLY A 23 -14.63 14.73 28.28
N ILE A 24 -14.25 13.45 28.27
CA ILE A 24 -14.83 12.42 29.14
C ILE A 24 -14.54 12.75 30.61
N SER A 25 -13.30 13.17 30.94
CA SER A 25 -12.91 13.52 32.30
C SER A 25 -13.72 14.68 32.87
N ILE A 26 -13.90 15.74 32.07
CA ILE A 26 -14.72 16.91 32.48
C ILE A 26 -16.18 16.48 32.63
N GLY A 27 -16.73 15.74 31.69
CA GLY A 27 -18.12 15.27 31.75
C GLY A 27 -18.38 14.36 32.92
N LEU A 28 -17.48 13.42 33.21
CA LEU A 28 -17.59 12.50 34.35
C LEU A 28 -17.50 13.25 35.67
N SER A 29 -16.56 14.19 35.79
CA SER A 29 -16.42 15.05 36.99
C SER A 29 -17.69 15.84 37.25
N TYR A 30 -18.27 16.43 36.22
CA TYR A 30 -19.53 17.19 36.37
C TYR A 30 -20.69 16.29 36.82
N LEU A 31 -20.86 15.12 36.13
CA LEU A 31 -21.94 14.19 36.44
C LEU A 31 -21.84 13.62 37.87
N ILE A 32 -20.64 13.25 38.28
CA ILE A 32 -20.41 12.72 39.62
C ILE A 32 -20.70 13.79 40.67
N THR A 33 -20.16 15.00 40.47
CA THR A 33 -20.41 16.11 41.38
C THR A 33 -21.90 16.41 41.51
N ASP A 34 -22.62 16.53 40.39
CA ASP A 34 -24.06 16.79 40.39
C ASP A 34 -24.87 15.66 41.06
N TYR A 35 -24.51 14.40 40.80
CA TYR A 35 -25.14 13.24 41.43
C TYR A 35 -24.97 13.25 42.96
N PHE A 36 -23.76 13.47 43.46
CA PHE A 36 -23.52 13.51 44.89
C PHE A 36 -24.26 14.66 45.59
N PHE A 37 -24.28 15.84 44.98
CA PHE A 37 -25.04 16.96 45.52
C PHE A 37 -26.52 16.67 45.58
N LYS A 38 -27.12 16.13 44.53
CA LYS A 38 -28.55 15.79 44.51
C LYS A 38 -28.89 14.67 45.51
N ALA A 39 -28.03 13.66 45.58
CA ALA A 39 -28.20 12.58 46.55
C ALA A 39 -28.18 13.11 48.01
N LYS A 40 -27.21 13.99 48.32
CA LYS A 40 -27.11 14.59 49.67
C LYS A 40 -28.24 15.57 49.96
N GLU A 41 -28.68 16.33 48.98
CA GLU A 41 -29.84 17.21 49.05
C GLU A 41 -31.12 16.43 49.35
N HIS A 42 -31.32 15.29 48.69
CA HIS A 42 -32.47 14.41 48.92
C HIS A 42 -32.45 13.83 50.34
N GLU A 43 -31.29 13.30 50.78
CA GLU A 43 -31.09 12.78 52.11
C GLU A 43 -31.41 13.81 53.20
N LEU A 44 -30.85 15.05 53.03
CA LEU A 44 -31.08 16.13 53.99
C LEU A 44 -32.52 16.62 54.01
N ASN A 45 -33.21 16.65 52.88
CA ASN A 45 -34.62 17.00 52.84
C ASN A 45 -35.51 15.95 53.52
N GLU A 46 -35.29 14.64 53.28
CA GLU A 46 -36.04 13.59 53.94
C GLU A 46 -35.84 13.60 55.46
N LYS A 47 -34.57 13.56 55.87
CA LYS A 47 -34.23 13.56 57.29
C LYS A 47 -34.61 14.86 57.99
N GLY A 48 -34.45 15.98 57.30
CA GLY A 48 -34.87 17.28 57.80
C GLY A 48 -36.39 17.38 58.07
N GLN A 49 -37.21 16.72 57.21
CA GLN A 49 -38.66 16.63 57.46
C GLN A 49 -38.98 15.85 58.76
N GLU A 50 -38.33 14.70 58.99
CA GLU A 50 -38.50 13.94 60.24
C GLU A 50 -38.16 14.81 61.42
N VAL A 51 -37.07 15.59 61.34
CA VAL A 51 -36.66 16.50 62.39
C VAL A 51 -37.63 17.68 62.55
N ALA A 52 -38.18 18.22 61.48
CA ALA A 52 -39.14 19.33 61.53
C ALA A 52 -40.45 18.93 62.22
N VAL A 53 -40.91 17.70 62.00
CA VAL A 53 -42.10 17.17 62.73
C VAL A 53 -41.86 17.10 64.25
N ILE A 54 -40.71 16.55 64.66
CA ILE A 54 -40.36 16.44 66.07
C ILE A 54 -40.08 17.81 66.68
N ALA A 55 -39.46 18.72 65.95
CA ALA A 55 -39.21 20.10 66.37
C ALA A 55 -40.54 20.87 66.59
N ASN A 56 -41.55 20.64 65.78
CA ASN A 56 -42.89 21.21 65.92
C ASN A 56 -43.50 20.77 67.26
N TYR A 57 -43.38 19.49 67.62
CA TYR A 57 -43.82 18.99 68.92
C TYR A 57 -43.07 19.70 70.11
N PHE A 58 -41.74 19.84 70.00
CA PHE A 58 -40.96 20.55 71.07
C PHE A 58 -41.37 22.02 71.21
N LEU A 59 -41.66 22.71 70.12
CA LEU A 59 -42.14 24.11 70.16
C LEU A 59 -43.56 24.24 70.71
N SER A 60 -44.42 23.23 70.47
CA SER A 60 -45.80 23.27 70.98
C SER A 60 -45.93 23.01 72.51
N VAL A 61 -44.97 22.31 73.09
CA VAL A 61 -44.99 21.89 74.53
C VAL A 61 -44.09 22.77 75.36
N ASP A 62 -43.46 23.83 74.80
CA ASP A 62 -42.46 24.68 75.46
C ASP A 62 -41.37 23.83 76.14
N ALA A 63 -40.82 22.86 75.38
CA ALA A 63 -39.84 21.88 75.88
C ALA A 63 -38.56 22.55 76.35
N ASN A 64 -37.93 21.97 77.38
CA ASN A 64 -36.65 22.47 77.89
C ASN A 64 -35.60 22.48 76.76
N ARG A 65 -34.94 23.62 76.56
CA ARG A 65 -33.90 23.83 75.50
C ARG A 65 -32.80 22.77 75.52
N ASP A 66 -32.36 22.31 76.69
CA ASP A 66 -31.34 21.26 76.82
C ASP A 66 -31.80 19.93 76.25
N SER A 67 -33.08 19.61 76.28
CA SER A 67 -33.66 18.39 75.73
C SER A 67 -33.72 18.46 74.16
N VAL A 68 -34.07 19.64 73.68
CA VAL A 68 -34.09 19.91 72.19
C VAL A 68 -32.67 19.88 71.69
N THR A 69 -31.71 20.54 72.32
CA THR A 69 -30.29 20.54 71.93
C THR A 69 -29.71 19.11 71.86
N ARG A 70 -29.97 18.30 72.92
CA ARG A 70 -29.53 16.89 72.96
C ARG A 70 -30.13 16.06 71.81
N TYR A 71 -31.39 16.25 71.46
CA TYR A 71 -32.05 15.60 70.40
C TYR A 71 -31.40 16.02 69.07
N LEU A 72 -31.26 17.32 68.79
CA LEU A 72 -30.65 17.84 67.56
C LEU A 72 -29.19 17.36 67.42
N SER A 73 -28.43 17.30 68.53
CA SER A 73 -27.05 16.79 68.51
C SER A 73 -26.97 15.30 68.20
N SER A 74 -27.93 14.50 68.69
CA SER A 74 -28.02 13.09 68.36
C SER A 74 -28.33 12.87 66.83
N VAL A 75 -29.21 13.68 66.32
CA VAL A 75 -29.56 13.65 64.88
C VAL A 75 -28.38 14.15 64.04
N ASP A 76 -27.66 15.21 64.44
CA ASP A 76 -26.44 15.68 63.73
C ASP A 76 -25.40 14.55 63.62
N GLN A 77 -25.19 13.77 64.72
CA GLN A 77 -24.27 12.62 64.68
C GLN A 77 -24.70 11.54 63.66
N LEU A 78 -26.00 11.37 63.46
CA LEU A 78 -26.54 10.37 62.55
C LEU A 78 -26.47 10.79 61.04
N ILE A 79 -26.81 12.06 60.75
CA ILE A 79 -26.91 12.58 59.38
C ILE A 79 -25.65 13.37 58.95
N GLY A 80 -24.77 13.68 59.86
CA GLY A 80 -23.58 14.47 59.59
C GLY A 80 -23.88 15.92 59.17
N ALA A 81 -25.00 16.46 59.62
CA ALA A 81 -25.44 17.80 59.28
C ALA A 81 -25.76 18.60 60.55
N ARG A 82 -25.19 19.77 60.66
CA ARG A 82 -25.56 20.69 61.77
C ARG A 82 -26.98 21.15 61.60
N ILE A 83 -27.70 21.27 62.73
CA ILE A 83 -29.10 21.59 62.73
C ILE A 83 -29.31 22.81 63.66
N TRP A 84 -29.98 23.81 63.11
CA TRP A 84 -30.43 24.99 63.90
C TRP A 84 -31.94 25.05 63.82
N LEU A 85 -32.55 25.28 65.00
CA LEU A 85 -33.98 25.49 65.15
C LEU A 85 -34.24 26.95 65.50
N PHE A 86 -35.09 27.61 64.76
CA PHE A 86 -35.53 28.98 64.92
C PHE A 86 -37.01 29.04 65.23
N ASP A 87 -37.43 30.01 66.07
CA ASP A 87 -38.83 30.31 66.33
C ASP A 87 -39.46 31.19 65.24
N ASN A 88 -40.73 31.57 65.42
CA ASN A 88 -41.48 32.44 64.52
C ASN A 88 -40.97 33.91 64.49
N HIS A 89 -40.07 34.31 65.37
CA HIS A 89 -39.43 35.62 65.46
C HIS A 89 -38.02 35.66 64.93
N PHE A 90 -37.56 34.61 64.25
CA PHE A 90 -36.19 34.41 63.77
C PHE A 90 -35.15 34.31 64.91
N GLU A 91 -35.60 34.00 66.16
CA GLU A 91 -34.67 33.76 67.27
C GLU A 91 -34.20 32.29 67.25
N LEU A 92 -32.92 32.09 67.47
CA LEU A 92 -32.35 30.74 67.57
C LEU A 92 -32.75 30.10 68.90
N ILE A 93 -33.52 29.04 68.88
CA ILE A 93 -33.98 28.29 70.04
C ILE A 93 -32.94 27.27 70.50
N ALA A 94 -32.46 26.46 69.56
CA ALA A 94 -31.48 25.39 69.83
C ALA A 94 -30.60 25.13 68.62
N ALA A 95 -29.41 24.62 68.84
CA ALA A 95 -28.48 24.17 67.80
C ALA A 95 -27.83 22.85 68.22
N SER A 96 -27.52 21.99 67.21
CA SER A 96 -26.75 20.76 67.50
C SER A 96 -25.31 21.12 67.93
N GLU A 97 -24.76 20.42 68.91
CA GLU A 97 -23.38 20.55 69.38
C GLU A 97 -22.58 19.31 69.03
N ARG A 98 -21.40 19.50 68.45
CA ARG A 98 -20.45 18.40 68.20
C ARG A 98 -19.39 18.39 69.33
N GLN A 99 -18.97 17.19 69.76
CA GLN A 99 -17.91 17.02 70.73
C GLN A 99 -16.56 17.62 70.33
N ASP A 100 -16.30 17.81 69.02
CA ASP A 100 -15.06 18.43 68.53
C ASP A 100 -14.94 19.93 68.85
N ASP A 101 -16.05 20.61 69.04
CA ASP A 101 -16.03 22.03 69.37
C ASP A 101 -15.54 22.30 70.83
N SER A 102 -15.64 21.29 71.69
CA SER A 102 -15.17 21.40 73.06
C SER A 102 -13.65 21.32 73.28
N ASN A 103 -12.93 20.77 72.24
CA ASN A 103 -11.47 20.60 72.29
C ASN A 103 -10.69 21.81 71.75
N GLN A 104 -11.32 22.73 71.03
CA GLN A 104 -10.64 23.94 70.50
C GLN A 104 -10.67 25.12 71.45
N GLU A 105 -11.58 25.15 72.46
CA GLU A 105 -11.59 26.18 73.51
C GLU A 105 -10.52 25.98 74.62
N ASN A 106 -9.91 24.77 74.69
CA ASN A 106 -8.90 24.48 75.75
C ASN A 106 -7.47 24.96 75.43
N ASN A 107 -7.25 25.68 74.32
CA ASN A 107 -5.93 26.22 73.99
C ASN A 107 -5.74 27.72 74.26
N LEU A 108 -6.59 28.31 75.08
CA LEU A 108 -6.41 29.69 75.54
C LEU A 108 -6.26 29.74 77.09
N ASP A 109 -4.99 29.87 77.50
CA ASP A 109 -4.46 30.30 78.80
C ASP A 109 -4.73 29.43 80.06
N PRO A 110 -3.71 28.83 80.68
CA PRO A 110 -3.84 27.98 81.89
C PRO A 110 -3.75 28.74 83.20
N GLN A 111 -4.41 29.87 83.33
CA GLN A 111 -4.48 30.54 84.66
C GLN A 111 -5.86 31.10 84.92
N SER A 112 -6.80 30.26 85.35
CA SER A 112 -7.85 30.62 86.28
C SER A 112 -8.61 29.40 86.81
N PRO A 113 -8.76 29.23 88.12
CA PRO A 113 -9.43 28.06 88.65
C PRO A 113 -10.92 28.31 88.78
N THR A 114 -11.67 27.25 88.83
CA THR A 114 -12.96 27.05 89.40
C THR A 114 -14.21 26.99 88.53
N GLU A 115 -14.80 25.79 88.63
CA GLU A 115 -16.24 25.52 88.63
C GLU A 115 -17.16 26.55 87.93
N ILE A 116 -17.37 26.40 86.65
CA ILE A 116 -18.51 27.01 85.97
C ILE A 116 -19.45 25.90 85.49
N LYS A 117 -20.64 25.97 86.02
CA LYS A 117 -21.78 25.10 85.80
C LYS A 117 -21.99 24.80 84.31
N LYS A 118 -22.11 23.53 83.94
CA LYS A 118 -22.38 23.02 82.62
C LYS A 118 -23.59 23.62 81.86
N THR A 119 -24.47 24.31 82.58
CA THR A 119 -25.69 24.96 82.07
C THR A 119 -25.44 26.35 81.46
N ASP A 120 -24.35 27.01 81.79
CA ASP A 120 -24.07 28.37 81.32
C ASP A 120 -23.31 28.38 79.96
N ASN A 121 -22.65 27.28 79.63
CA ASN A 121 -21.86 27.16 78.37
C ASN A 121 -22.73 26.92 77.13
N ALA A 122 -23.82 26.17 77.27
CA ALA A 122 -24.74 25.95 76.15
C ALA A 122 -25.45 27.26 75.73
N GLN A 123 -25.88 28.10 76.71
CA GLN A 123 -26.46 29.40 76.43
C GLN A 123 -25.45 30.41 75.84
N LYS A 124 -24.19 30.37 76.28
CA LYS A 124 -23.12 31.21 75.73
C LYS A 124 -22.70 30.74 74.33
N ALA A 125 -22.66 29.42 74.06
CA ALA A 125 -22.40 28.86 72.73
C ALA A 125 -23.52 29.23 71.77
N VAL A 126 -24.78 29.08 72.15
CA VAL A 126 -25.94 29.48 71.31
C VAL A 126 -25.93 31.01 71.10
N ALA A 127 -25.60 31.83 72.10
CA ALA A 127 -25.47 33.27 71.91
C ALA A 127 -24.25 33.67 71.09
N SER A 128 -23.14 32.90 71.17
CA SER A 128 -21.94 33.15 70.31
C SER A 128 -22.16 32.79 68.90
N ILE A 129 -22.86 31.69 68.58
CA ILE A 129 -23.22 31.28 67.22
C ILE A 129 -24.23 32.28 66.64
N GLY A 130 -25.21 32.71 67.36
CA GLY A 130 -26.13 33.79 66.98
C GLY A 130 -25.42 35.13 66.74
N LYS A 131 -24.40 35.47 67.58
CA LYS A 131 -23.51 36.63 67.32
C LYS A 131 -22.58 36.43 66.10
N GLN A 132 -22.03 35.25 65.90
CA GLN A 132 -21.19 34.96 64.76
C GLN A 132 -21.99 34.99 63.47
N ILE A 133 -23.20 34.49 63.47
CA ILE A 133 -24.12 34.60 62.34
C ILE A 133 -24.44 36.09 62.03
N LYS A 134 -24.64 36.90 63.12
CA LYS A 134 -24.88 38.34 63.03
C LYS A 134 -23.64 39.18 62.69
N GLN A 135 -22.44 38.72 62.96
CA GLN A 135 -21.19 39.47 62.70
C GLN A 135 -20.55 39.23 61.33
N SER A 136 -20.90 38.17 60.65
CA SER A 136 -20.39 37.90 59.27
C SER A 136 -21.35 38.50 58.22
N GLY A 137 -21.24 39.80 57.99
CA GLY A 137 -22.16 40.57 57.16
C GLY A 137 -22.45 40.02 55.71
N ALA A 138 -21.64 39.15 55.18
CA ALA A 138 -21.88 38.53 53.85
C ALA A 138 -22.78 37.28 53.93
N ILE A 139 -22.81 36.55 55.05
CA ILE A 139 -23.69 35.39 55.28
C ILE A 139 -25.06 35.81 55.73
N ASN A 140 -25.16 36.92 56.50
CA ASN A 140 -26.44 37.42 57.05
C ASN A 140 -27.49 37.62 55.94
N GLY A 141 -27.16 38.20 54.81
CA GLY A 141 -28.14 38.45 53.74
C GLY A 141 -28.64 37.18 53.05
N GLN A 142 -27.79 36.14 52.92
CA GLN A 142 -28.20 34.87 52.30
C GLN A 142 -29.01 34.00 53.26
N VAL A 143 -28.59 33.91 54.54
CA VAL A 143 -29.31 33.15 55.59
C VAL A 143 -30.64 33.81 55.90
N GLU A 144 -30.70 35.15 56.04
CA GLU A 144 -31.96 35.89 56.21
C GLU A 144 -32.93 35.66 55.05
N LYS A 145 -32.44 35.66 53.81
CA LYS A 145 -33.26 35.38 52.65
C LYS A 145 -33.78 33.93 52.67
N ILE A 146 -32.94 32.96 53.03
CA ILE A 146 -33.31 31.54 53.15
C ILE A 146 -34.36 31.39 54.26
N LEU A 147 -34.15 31.96 55.43
CA LEU A 147 -35.13 31.95 56.50
C LEU A 147 -36.45 32.62 56.11
N SER A 148 -36.42 33.78 55.46
CA SER A 148 -37.61 34.45 54.91
C SER A 148 -38.41 33.57 53.95
N ASP A 149 -37.71 32.88 53.01
CA ASP A 149 -38.34 31.96 52.07
C ASP A 149 -38.91 30.70 52.79
N VAL A 150 -38.20 30.20 53.83
CA VAL A 150 -38.67 29.08 54.66
C VAL A 150 -39.92 29.47 55.46
N TYR A 151 -39.97 30.67 56.05
CA TYR A 151 -41.17 31.19 56.72
C TYR A 151 -42.32 31.48 55.79
N ALA A 152 -42.00 31.73 54.47
CA ALA A 152 -43.03 31.77 53.41
C ALA A 152 -43.62 30.38 53.09
N GLY A 153 -43.06 29.28 53.72
CA GLY A 153 -43.48 27.89 53.51
C GLY A 153 -42.75 27.19 52.39
N LYS A 154 -41.69 27.78 51.87
CA LYS A 154 -40.86 27.16 50.82
C LYS A 154 -39.78 26.31 51.43
N ARG A 155 -39.49 25.17 50.82
CA ARG A 155 -38.24 24.45 51.06
C ARG A 155 -37.13 25.12 50.26
N VAL A 156 -36.01 25.39 50.91
CA VAL A 156 -34.90 26.10 50.27
C VAL A 156 -33.66 25.25 50.37
N ASN A 157 -33.06 24.96 49.24
CA ASN A 157 -31.77 24.29 49.15
C ASN A 157 -30.75 25.28 48.56
N SER A 158 -29.66 25.50 49.25
CA SER A 158 -28.63 26.46 48.80
C SER A 158 -27.23 25.94 49.11
N ARG A 159 -26.33 26.21 48.19
CA ARG A 159 -24.89 25.96 48.37
C ARG A 159 -24.26 27.27 48.84
N ILE A 160 -23.70 27.26 50.01
CA ILE A 160 -23.05 28.46 50.57
C ILE A 160 -21.63 28.13 51.03
N PHE A 161 -20.73 29.10 50.88
CA PHE A 161 -19.41 29.01 51.51
C PHE A 161 -19.52 29.40 52.95
N HIS A 162 -19.21 28.45 53.87
CA HIS A 162 -19.28 28.71 55.28
C HIS A 162 -17.91 29.23 55.80
N PRO A 163 -17.79 30.50 56.26
CA PRO A 163 -16.49 31.08 56.60
C PRO A 163 -15.79 30.40 57.77
N TYR A 164 -16.53 29.83 58.67
CA TYR A 164 -15.98 29.13 59.85
C TYR A 164 -15.36 27.78 59.44
N TYR A 165 -16.05 27.03 58.59
CA TYR A 165 -15.55 25.74 58.11
C TYR A 165 -14.57 25.90 56.95
N LYS A 166 -14.47 27.11 56.38
CA LYS A 166 -13.68 27.42 55.17
C LYS A 166 -13.96 26.46 54.00
N GLU A 167 -15.18 25.97 53.92
CA GLU A 167 -15.62 25.01 52.91
C GLU A 167 -17.03 25.31 52.42
N GLN A 168 -17.41 24.71 51.31
CA GLN A 168 -18.78 24.78 50.84
C GLN A 168 -19.65 23.84 51.66
N VAL A 169 -20.81 24.35 52.12
CA VAL A 169 -21.82 23.55 52.82
C VAL A 169 -23.12 23.57 52.03
N LEU A 170 -23.81 22.43 52.04
CA LEU A 170 -25.16 22.32 51.52
C LEU A 170 -26.11 22.72 52.67
N LEU A 171 -26.83 23.83 52.49
CA LEU A 171 -27.81 24.33 53.41
C LEU A 171 -29.22 23.96 52.92
N VAL A 172 -29.96 23.29 53.78
CA VAL A 172 -31.37 22.92 53.55
C VAL A 172 -32.21 23.61 54.60
N GLY A 173 -33.16 24.43 54.18
CA GLY A 173 -34.12 25.11 55.03
C GLY A 173 -35.52 24.52 54.91
N LEU A 174 -36.10 24.15 56.04
CA LEU A 174 -37.44 23.54 56.09
C LEU A 174 -38.34 24.29 57.07
N PRO A 175 -39.62 24.55 56.73
CA PRO A 175 -40.57 25.14 57.64
C PRO A 175 -40.98 24.14 58.73
N VAL A 176 -41.13 24.63 59.96
CA VAL A 176 -41.69 23.91 61.10
C VAL A 176 -43.12 24.43 61.37
N GLY A 177 -44.09 23.54 61.37
CA GLY A 177 -45.50 23.89 61.54
C GLY A 177 -46.44 22.69 61.48
N ASP A 178 -47.72 22.92 61.57
CA ASP A 178 -48.75 21.90 61.53
C ASP A 178 -48.81 21.27 60.12
N GLU A 179 -49.16 19.99 60.05
CA GLU A 179 -49.26 19.24 58.80
C GLU A 179 -50.20 19.89 57.74
N ASN A 180 -51.15 20.70 58.17
CA ASN A 180 -52.10 21.42 57.35
C ASN A 180 -51.57 22.82 56.88
N GLY A 181 -50.38 23.25 57.21
CA GLY A 181 -49.76 24.51 56.79
C GLY A 181 -50.38 25.78 57.34
N ASN A 182 -51.28 25.67 58.32
CA ASN A 182 -52.03 26.79 58.90
C ASN A 182 -51.32 27.53 60.02
N SER A 183 -50.36 26.96 60.75
CA SER A 183 -49.52 27.64 61.70
C SER A 183 -48.06 27.31 61.51
N LYS A 184 -47.27 28.31 61.16
CA LYS A 184 -45.82 28.19 61.05
C LYS A 184 -45.24 28.55 62.38
N THR A 185 -44.69 27.56 63.10
CA THR A 185 -44.16 27.69 64.46
C THR A 185 -42.67 27.98 64.46
N GLY A 186 -41.96 27.77 63.36
CA GLY A 186 -40.52 28.01 63.30
C GLY A 186 -39.89 27.57 61.97
N ALA A 187 -38.59 27.50 61.91
CA ALA A 187 -37.78 27.04 60.80
C ALA A 187 -36.61 26.17 61.29
N ILE A 188 -36.29 25.15 60.52
CA ILE A 188 -35.07 24.36 60.68
C ILE A 188 -34.12 24.62 59.54
N LEU A 189 -32.85 24.84 59.86
CA LEU A 189 -31.75 24.84 58.87
C LEU A 189 -30.85 23.65 59.15
N LEU A 190 -30.54 22.89 58.13
CA LEU A 190 -29.57 21.82 58.17
C LEU A 190 -28.39 22.22 57.28
N ALA A 191 -27.18 22.15 57.82
CA ALA A 191 -25.95 22.43 57.09
C ALA A 191 -25.04 21.22 57.10
N SER A 192 -24.84 20.61 55.97
CA SER A 192 -23.91 19.49 55.82
C SER A 192 -22.63 19.94 55.12
N PRO A 193 -21.45 19.75 55.75
CA PRO A 193 -20.19 20.01 55.09
C PRO A 193 -19.99 19.06 53.91
N ILE A 194 -19.38 19.60 52.84
CA ILE A 194 -19.12 18.87 51.61
C ILE A 194 -17.70 18.28 51.61
N SER A 195 -16.92 18.51 52.69
CA SER A 195 -15.51 18.12 52.81
C SER A 195 -15.23 16.63 52.59
N GLY A 196 -16.18 15.75 52.91
CA GLY A 196 -16.06 14.32 52.56
C GLY A 196 -16.11 14.04 51.05
N LEU A 197 -16.73 14.95 50.30
CA LEU A 197 -16.82 14.84 48.84
C LEU A 197 -15.49 15.17 48.14
N ASP A 198 -14.73 16.14 48.70
CA ASP A 198 -13.44 16.54 48.11
C ASP A 198 -12.45 15.39 48.07
N LYS A 199 -12.43 14.52 49.07
CA LYS A 199 -11.57 13.33 49.06
C LYS A 199 -11.99 12.34 47.97
N VAL A 200 -13.28 12.07 47.85
CA VAL A 200 -13.82 11.18 46.81
C VAL A 200 -13.56 11.75 45.42
N LEU A 201 -13.75 13.06 45.23
CA LEU A 201 -13.46 13.73 43.98
C LEU A 201 -11.96 13.67 43.64
N ASN A 202 -11.07 13.90 44.60
CA ASN A 202 -9.63 13.80 44.39
C ASN A 202 -9.19 12.39 44.02
N ASP A 203 -9.76 11.36 44.65
CA ASP A 203 -9.48 9.97 44.29
C ASP A 203 -9.96 9.68 42.83
N ILE A 204 -11.13 10.16 42.45
CA ILE A 204 -11.66 10.03 41.09
C ILE A 204 -10.76 10.78 40.10
N TYR A 205 -10.32 11.98 40.38
CA TYR A 205 -9.37 12.71 39.52
C TYR A 205 -8.05 11.96 39.39
N LEU A 206 -7.52 11.42 40.49
CA LEU A 206 -6.30 10.62 40.42
C LEU A 206 -6.45 9.41 39.53
N TYR A 207 -7.54 8.62 39.71
CA TYR A 207 -7.80 7.47 38.86
C TYR A 207 -8.02 7.87 37.40
N THR A 208 -8.72 8.96 37.12
CA THR A 208 -8.93 9.47 35.76
C THR A 208 -7.62 9.88 35.11
N ILE A 209 -6.71 10.51 35.84
CA ILE A 209 -5.37 10.85 35.34
C ILE A 209 -4.56 9.59 35.03
N ILE A 210 -4.57 8.60 35.92
CA ILE A 210 -3.86 7.33 35.73
C ILE A 210 -4.38 6.61 34.46
N VAL A 211 -5.71 6.47 34.35
CA VAL A 211 -6.35 5.85 33.18
C VAL A 211 -6.03 6.64 31.89
N GLY A 212 -6.03 7.97 31.98
CA GLY A 212 -5.66 8.85 30.88
C GLY A 212 -4.23 8.64 30.39
N ILE A 213 -3.27 8.53 31.32
CA ILE A 213 -1.86 8.25 31.00
C ILE A 213 -1.72 6.85 30.36
N LEU A 214 -2.36 5.84 30.93
CA LEU A 214 -2.34 4.47 30.38
C LEU A 214 -2.94 4.43 28.97
N ALA A 215 -4.05 5.13 28.74
CA ALA A 215 -4.68 5.24 27.43
C ALA A 215 -3.78 5.94 26.40
N LEU A 216 -3.04 6.98 26.79
CA LEU A 216 -2.06 7.64 25.94
C LEU A 216 -0.89 6.71 25.58
N ILE A 217 -0.35 5.96 26.53
CA ILE A 217 0.72 4.98 26.29
C ILE A 217 0.23 3.88 25.34
N PHE A 218 -0.97 3.35 25.58
CA PHE A 218 -1.58 2.33 24.71
C PHE A 218 -1.81 2.86 23.28
N SER A 219 -2.28 4.11 23.16
CA SER A 219 -2.45 4.80 21.89
C SER A 219 -1.13 4.91 21.11
N LEU A 220 -0.02 5.26 21.77
CA LEU A 220 1.31 5.29 21.15
C LEU A 220 1.68 3.94 20.54
N PHE A 221 1.37 2.86 21.27
CA PHE A 221 1.65 1.50 20.80
C PHE A 221 0.83 1.13 19.55
N LEU A 222 -0.47 1.45 19.57
CA LEU A 222 -1.37 1.24 18.43
C LEU A 222 -0.96 2.04 17.19
N VAL A 223 -0.69 3.34 17.37
CA VAL A 223 -0.27 4.21 16.27
C VAL A 223 1.04 3.73 15.64
N ARG A 224 2.00 3.27 16.48
CA ARG A 224 3.26 2.72 15.98
C ARG A 224 3.04 1.43 15.20
N GLY A 225 2.15 0.54 15.65
CA GLY A 225 1.77 -0.69 14.94
C GLY A 225 1.14 -0.38 13.58
N LEU A 226 0.18 0.52 13.56
CA LEU A 226 -0.50 0.95 12.34
C LEU A 226 0.44 1.64 11.35
N SER A 227 1.34 2.48 11.87
CA SER A 227 2.36 3.16 11.05
C SER A 227 3.30 2.17 10.35
N ARG A 228 3.69 1.09 11.03
CA ARG A 228 4.55 0.05 10.45
C ARG A 228 3.82 -0.81 9.42
N ARG A 229 2.54 -1.12 9.65
CA ARG A 229 1.77 -2.00 8.77
C ARG A 229 1.22 -1.29 7.53
N ILE A 230 0.88 0.01 7.64
CA ILE A 230 0.22 0.75 6.56
C ILE A 230 1.15 1.81 5.96
N VAL A 231 1.71 2.69 6.78
CA VAL A 231 2.41 3.89 6.27
C VAL A 231 3.79 3.55 5.71
N GLN A 232 4.54 2.68 6.36
CA GLN A 232 5.88 2.30 5.89
C GLN A 232 5.85 1.58 4.52
N PRO A 233 5.01 0.56 4.29
CA PRO A 233 4.87 -0.06 2.98
C PRO A 233 4.49 0.93 1.88
N LEU A 234 3.54 1.83 2.14
CA LEU A 234 3.14 2.86 1.16
C LEU A 234 4.28 3.82 0.80
N ILE A 235 5.12 4.20 1.77
CA ILE A 235 6.32 5.01 1.50
C ILE A 235 7.32 4.21 0.66
N SER A 236 7.56 2.95 0.98
CA SER A 236 8.43 2.06 0.20
C SER A 236 7.94 1.89 -1.23
N MET A 237 6.63 1.69 -1.42
CA MET A 237 6.02 1.63 -2.75
C MET A 237 6.18 2.94 -3.54
N LYS A 238 5.95 4.09 -2.89
CA LYS A 238 6.18 5.41 -3.50
C LYS A 238 7.64 5.56 -3.95
N ASP A 239 8.60 5.15 -3.12
CA ASP A 239 10.02 5.28 -3.42
C ASP A 239 10.42 4.31 -4.55
N SER A 240 9.88 3.08 -4.56
CA SER A 240 10.07 2.12 -5.66
C SER A 240 9.42 2.59 -6.95
N ALA A 241 8.19 3.12 -6.91
CA ALA A 241 7.55 3.70 -8.09
C ALA A 241 8.35 4.89 -8.67
N SER A 242 8.93 5.72 -7.80
CA SER A 242 9.80 6.83 -8.22
C SER A 242 11.11 6.32 -8.85
N ALA A 243 11.68 5.23 -8.32
CA ALA A 243 12.87 4.59 -8.89
C ALA A 243 12.57 3.97 -10.26
N ILE A 244 11.45 3.26 -10.39
CA ILE A 244 10.97 2.70 -11.67
C ILE A 244 10.78 3.82 -12.71
N ALA A 245 10.15 4.93 -12.34
CA ALA A 245 9.98 6.09 -13.21
C ALA A 245 11.32 6.75 -13.62
N ALA A 246 12.36 6.60 -12.80
CA ALA A 246 13.72 7.05 -13.11
C ALA A 246 14.55 6.03 -13.90
N GLY A 247 13.99 4.86 -14.23
CA GLY A 247 14.65 3.82 -15.03
C GLY A 247 15.28 2.68 -14.23
N ASP A 248 15.14 2.67 -12.89
CA ASP A 248 15.57 1.55 -12.04
C ASP A 248 14.41 0.56 -11.87
N TYR A 249 14.25 -0.32 -12.85
CA TYR A 249 13.17 -1.31 -12.88
C TYR A 249 13.39 -2.48 -11.93
N ASN A 250 14.61 -2.68 -11.41
CA ASN A 250 14.95 -3.80 -10.53
C ASN A 250 14.61 -3.53 -9.07
N ARG A 251 14.20 -2.32 -8.73
CA ARG A 251 13.83 -1.93 -7.37
C ARG A 251 12.52 -2.58 -6.96
N LYS A 252 12.59 -3.55 -6.03
CA LYS A 252 11.41 -4.25 -5.52
C LYS A 252 11.00 -3.74 -4.15
N VAL A 253 9.69 -3.75 -3.92
CA VAL A 253 9.08 -3.53 -2.61
C VAL A 253 9.06 -4.85 -1.85
N GLU A 254 9.49 -4.83 -0.60
CA GLU A 254 9.35 -5.98 0.30
C GLU A 254 7.88 -6.12 0.70
N VAL A 255 7.25 -7.20 0.26
CA VAL A 255 5.82 -7.46 0.48
C VAL A 255 5.67 -8.38 1.70
N THR A 256 4.97 -7.88 2.72
CA THR A 256 4.71 -8.65 3.94
C THR A 256 3.20 -8.67 4.21
N GLY A 257 2.62 -9.85 4.37
CA GLY A 257 1.19 -10.04 4.62
C GLY A 257 0.41 -10.47 3.37
N ASP A 258 -0.92 -10.59 3.53
CA ASP A 258 -1.86 -11.02 2.48
C ASP A 258 -3.07 -10.05 2.38
N ASP A 259 -2.88 -8.79 2.77
CA ASP A 259 -3.88 -7.72 2.66
C ASP A 259 -3.77 -6.97 1.31
N GLU A 260 -4.66 -5.99 1.11
CA GLU A 260 -4.72 -5.18 -0.11
C GLU A 260 -3.42 -4.38 -0.34
N ILE A 261 -2.70 -4.08 0.74
CA ILE A 261 -1.40 -3.39 0.66
C ILE A 261 -0.33 -4.33 0.11
N ALA A 262 -0.35 -5.58 0.56
CA ALA A 262 0.54 -6.62 0.02
C ALA A 262 0.25 -6.90 -1.45
N GLU A 263 -1.02 -6.96 -1.85
CA GLU A 263 -1.45 -7.14 -3.24
C GLU A 263 -0.98 -5.97 -4.12
N LEU A 264 -1.12 -4.74 -3.66
CA LEU A 264 -0.60 -3.56 -4.35
C LEU A 264 0.92 -3.61 -4.52
N GLY A 265 1.65 -4.07 -3.48
CA GLY A 265 3.10 -4.28 -3.56
C GLY A 265 3.51 -5.32 -4.58
N LYS A 266 2.80 -6.46 -4.64
CA LYS A 266 2.99 -7.51 -5.66
C LYS A 266 2.76 -6.96 -7.07
N SER A 267 1.67 -6.22 -7.26
CA SER A 267 1.32 -5.61 -8.56
C SER A 267 2.36 -4.60 -9.02
N LEU A 268 2.91 -3.77 -8.11
CA LEU A 268 3.98 -2.83 -8.43
C LEU A 268 5.28 -3.56 -8.82
N ASN A 269 5.63 -4.65 -8.12
CA ASN A 269 6.80 -5.47 -8.45
C ASN A 269 6.66 -6.15 -9.82
N SER A 270 5.46 -6.65 -10.16
CA SER A 270 5.15 -7.21 -11.47
C SER A 270 5.32 -6.16 -12.57
N LEU A 271 4.73 -4.97 -12.37
CA LEU A 271 4.85 -3.86 -13.32
C LEU A 271 6.33 -3.48 -13.56
N GLY A 272 7.16 -3.43 -12.50
CA GLY A 272 8.59 -3.17 -12.63
C GLY A 272 9.29 -4.23 -13.48
N SER A 273 8.98 -5.51 -13.25
CA SER A 273 9.54 -6.64 -14.01
C SER A 273 9.11 -6.62 -15.49
N ASP A 274 7.84 -6.34 -15.75
CA ASP A 274 7.29 -6.26 -17.13
C ASP A 274 7.91 -5.10 -17.91
N LEU A 275 8.13 -3.96 -17.24
CA LEU A 275 8.82 -2.81 -17.84
C LEU A 275 10.29 -3.11 -18.13
N ASP A 276 11.00 -3.80 -17.22
CA ASP A 276 12.39 -4.21 -17.45
C ASP A 276 12.49 -5.12 -18.68
N GLU A 277 11.63 -6.14 -18.76
CA GLU A 277 11.57 -7.04 -19.92
C GLU A 277 11.27 -6.27 -21.21
N PHE A 278 10.29 -5.37 -21.18
CA PHE A 278 9.93 -4.55 -22.33
C PHE A 278 11.10 -3.67 -22.80
N VAL A 279 11.80 -3.00 -21.88
CA VAL A 279 12.94 -2.13 -22.20
C VAL A 279 14.11 -2.95 -22.75
N GLN A 280 14.41 -4.10 -22.14
CA GLN A 280 15.47 -4.99 -22.65
C GLN A 280 15.14 -5.49 -24.06
N LYS A 281 13.89 -5.91 -24.30
CA LYS A 281 13.42 -6.34 -25.62
C LYS A 281 13.51 -5.21 -26.66
N THR A 282 13.12 -4.01 -26.28
CA THR A 282 13.19 -2.82 -27.13
C THR A 282 14.64 -2.46 -27.47
N ASN A 283 15.52 -2.46 -26.49
CA ASN A 283 16.95 -2.19 -26.69
C ASN A 283 17.61 -3.23 -27.61
N LYS A 284 17.26 -4.52 -27.44
CA LYS A 284 17.72 -5.60 -28.30
C LYS A 284 17.26 -5.39 -29.75
N MET A 285 15.97 -5.06 -29.92
CA MET A 285 15.41 -4.77 -31.27
C MET A 285 16.09 -3.56 -31.90
N GLU A 286 16.34 -2.50 -31.16
CA GLU A 286 17.02 -1.32 -31.70
C GLU A 286 18.47 -1.61 -32.08
N LYS A 287 19.18 -2.42 -31.26
CA LYS A 287 20.53 -2.87 -31.61
C LYS A 287 20.53 -3.67 -32.91
N LEU A 288 19.64 -4.67 -33.02
CA LEU A 288 19.50 -5.48 -34.23
C LEU A 288 19.20 -4.62 -35.48
N ARG A 289 18.35 -3.59 -35.30
CA ARG A 289 18.04 -2.65 -36.38
C ARG A 289 19.25 -1.82 -36.79
N ARG A 290 20.03 -1.30 -35.84
CA ARG A 290 21.26 -0.53 -36.14
C ARG A 290 22.29 -1.37 -36.81
N ASP A 291 22.53 -2.60 -36.32
CA ASP A 291 23.49 -3.54 -36.89
C ASP A 291 23.08 -3.92 -38.32
N PHE A 292 21.78 -4.12 -38.58
CA PHE A 292 21.24 -4.37 -39.93
C PHE A 292 21.54 -3.21 -40.86
N VAL A 293 21.23 -1.97 -40.50
CA VAL A 293 21.47 -0.78 -41.36
C VAL A 293 22.97 -0.62 -41.66
N ALA A 294 23.82 -0.83 -40.63
CA ALA A 294 25.27 -0.75 -40.81
C ALA A 294 25.79 -1.81 -41.78
N ASN A 295 25.34 -3.07 -41.63
CA ASN A 295 25.75 -4.18 -42.50
C ASN A 295 25.25 -3.99 -43.93
N VAL A 296 23.98 -3.57 -44.14
CA VAL A 296 23.46 -3.22 -45.49
C VAL A 296 24.32 -2.15 -46.14
N SER A 297 24.63 -1.09 -45.42
CA SER A 297 25.45 0.00 -45.96
C SER A 297 26.85 -0.46 -46.36
N HIS A 298 27.43 -1.38 -45.59
CA HIS A 298 28.75 -1.93 -45.87
C HIS A 298 28.72 -2.85 -47.11
N GLU A 299 27.76 -3.78 -47.18
CA GLU A 299 27.61 -4.74 -48.29
C GLU A 299 27.19 -4.08 -49.60
N LEU A 300 26.51 -2.93 -49.57
CA LEU A 300 26.23 -2.13 -50.78
C LEU A 300 27.43 -1.29 -51.21
N ARG A 301 28.23 -0.74 -50.27
CA ARG A 301 29.37 0.14 -50.59
C ARG A 301 30.46 -0.61 -51.36
N THR A 302 30.76 -1.83 -50.99
CA THR A 302 31.85 -2.62 -51.58
C THR A 302 31.67 -2.83 -53.09
N PRO A 303 30.54 -3.41 -53.61
CA PRO A 303 30.35 -3.57 -55.04
C PRO A 303 30.29 -2.25 -55.80
N ILE A 304 29.66 -1.21 -55.21
CA ILE A 304 29.62 0.13 -55.84
C ILE A 304 31.04 0.69 -56.01
N THR A 305 31.92 0.53 -55.03
CA THR A 305 33.30 1.00 -55.11
C THR A 305 34.09 0.22 -56.15
N ILE A 306 33.86 -1.09 -56.26
CA ILE A 306 34.49 -1.94 -57.27
C ILE A 306 34.03 -1.53 -58.68
N ILE A 307 32.71 -1.43 -58.92
CA ILE A 307 32.12 -0.98 -60.16
C ILE A 307 32.70 0.37 -60.59
N ARG A 308 32.71 1.33 -59.67
CA ARG A 308 33.24 2.66 -59.90
C ARG A 308 34.73 2.62 -60.27
N GLY A 309 35.54 1.89 -59.49
CA GLY A 309 36.99 1.80 -59.73
C GLY A 309 37.34 1.19 -61.07
N TYR A 310 36.66 0.09 -61.52
CA TYR A 310 36.89 -0.48 -62.86
C TYR A 310 36.39 0.45 -63.95
N ASN A 311 35.27 1.14 -63.75
CA ASN A 311 34.73 2.08 -64.72
C ASN A 311 35.66 3.30 -64.91
N GLU A 312 36.18 3.87 -63.83
CA GLU A 312 37.17 4.95 -63.81
C GLU A 312 38.44 4.49 -64.56
N ALA A 313 38.98 3.30 -64.24
CA ALA A 313 40.17 2.75 -64.91
C ALA A 313 40.03 2.60 -66.43
N ILE A 314 38.82 2.25 -66.91
CA ILE A 314 38.49 2.17 -68.33
C ILE A 314 38.39 3.58 -68.92
N ASN A 315 37.68 4.50 -68.29
CA ASN A 315 37.41 5.84 -68.81
C ASN A 315 38.66 6.75 -68.84
N ASP A 316 39.52 6.61 -67.84
CA ASP A 316 40.75 7.41 -67.72
C ASP A 316 41.89 6.88 -68.59
N GLY A 317 41.62 5.82 -69.40
CA GLY A 317 42.60 5.25 -70.28
C GLY A 317 43.75 4.52 -69.57
N MET A 318 43.58 4.18 -68.28
CA MET A 318 44.58 3.42 -67.51
C MET A 318 44.70 1.97 -68.00
N VAL A 319 43.69 1.49 -68.75
CA VAL A 319 43.62 0.17 -69.36
C VAL A 319 43.26 0.35 -70.85
N THR A 320 44.22 0.09 -71.73
CA THR A 320 44.09 0.26 -73.20
C THR A 320 44.00 -1.08 -73.93
N ASP A 321 44.35 -2.16 -73.27
CA ASP A 321 44.26 -3.51 -73.80
C ASP A 321 42.83 -4.01 -73.89
N ALA A 322 42.39 -4.45 -75.05
CA ALA A 322 41.02 -4.89 -75.32
C ALA A 322 40.59 -6.09 -74.44
N ASP A 323 41.48 -7.01 -74.15
CA ASP A 323 41.20 -8.18 -73.34
C ASP A 323 41.00 -7.77 -71.84
N ARG A 324 41.79 -6.82 -71.34
CA ARG A 324 41.62 -6.28 -70.00
C ARG A 324 40.36 -5.45 -69.91
N ILE A 325 40.01 -4.65 -70.90
CA ILE A 325 38.76 -3.88 -70.93
C ILE A 325 37.58 -4.85 -70.87
N SER A 326 37.62 -5.92 -71.65
CA SER A 326 36.58 -6.97 -71.63
C SER A 326 36.47 -7.64 -70.27
N LYS A 327 37.58 -7.97 -69.65
CA LYS A 327 37.62 -8.53 -68.29
C LYS A 327 37.03 -7.56 -67.21
N TYR A 328 37.36 -6.27 -67.28
CA TYR A 328 36.83 -5.27 -66.33
C TYR A 328 35.33 -5.08 -66.58
N ARG A 329 34.82 -5.08 -67.78
CA ARG A 329 33.37 -5.08 -68.10
C ARG A 329 32.68 -6.29 -67.49
N GLY A 330 33.29 -7.48 -67.62
CA GLY A 330 32.79 -8.71 -67.01
C GLY A 330 32.68 -8.54 -65.44
N LEU A 331 33.73 -8.04 -64.82
CA LEU A 331 33.73 -7.80 -63.33
C LEU A 331 32.68 -6.78 -62.95
N ILE A 332 32.48 -5.71 -63.72
CA ILE A 332 31.40 -4.72 -63.46
C ILE A 332 30.03 -5.39 -63.57
N ASN A 333 29.81 -6.22 -64.61
CA ASN A 333 28.56 -6.93 -64.75
C ASN A 333 28.28 -7.90 -63.59
N ASP A 334 29.29 -8.68 -63.20
CA ASP A 334 29.18 -9.63 -62.09
C ASP A 334 28.83 -8.93 -60.77
N GLU A 335 29.48 -7.79 -60.45
CA GLU A 335 29.15 -7.01 -59.28
C GLU A 335 27.77 -6.33 -59.36
N THR A 336 27.30 -5.99 -60.58
CA THR A 336 25.94 -5.46 -60.78
C THR A 336 24.89 -6.53 -60.53
N ILE A 337 25.08 -7.74 -61.04
CA ILE A 337 24.20 -8.89 -60.77
C ILE A 337 24.18 -9.24 -59.27
N ARG A 338 25.35 -9.18 -58.64
CA ARG A 338 25.46 -9.37 -57.17
C ARG A 338 24.68 -8.33 -56.38
N LEU A 339 24.75 -7.05 -56.80
CA LEU A 339 24.03 -5.94 -56.17
C LEU A 339 22.50 -6.11 -56.37
N GLU A 340 22.07 -6.49 -57.57
CA GLU A 340 20.65 -6.76 -57.83
C GLU A 340 20.11 -7.89 -56.95
N ARG A 341 20.86 -8.98 -56.79
CA ARG A 341 20.51 -10.09 -55.90
C ARG A 341 20.42 -9.61 -54.43
N LEU A 342 21.37 -8.80 -53.99
CA LEU A 342 21.37 -8.25 -52.60
C LEU A 342 20.13 -7.39 -52.36
N ILE A 343 19.75 -6.54 -53.32
CA ILE A 343 18.55 -5.70 -53.21
C ILE A 343 17.29 -6.56 -53.15
N LYS A 344 17.21 -7.59 -53.99
CA LYS A 344 16.08 -8.54 -53.99
C LYS A 344 15.96 -9.26 -52.66
N ASP A 345 17.07 -9.77 -52.11
CA ASP A 345 17.11 -10.45 -50.83
C ASP A 345 16.64 -9.53 -49.67
N LEU A 346 17.04 -8.24 -49.71
CA LEU A 346 16.60 -7.25 -48.72
C LEU A 346 15.10 -6.95 -48.81
N LEU A 347 14.57 -6.85 -50.04
CA LEU A 347 13.12 -6.66 -50.24
C LEU A 347 12.33 -7.88 -49.78
N ASP A 348 12.83 -9.09 -50.07
CA ASP A 348 12.19 -10.33 -49.62
C ASP A 348 12.14 -10.43 -48.09
N ILE A 349 13.23 -10.14 -47.38
CA ILE A 349 13.23 -10.07 -45.92
C ILE A 349 12.20 -9.06 -45.41
N SER A 350 12.16 -7.86 -46.04
CA SER A 350 11.21 -6.81 -45.62
C SER A 350 9.75 -7.22 -45.84
N ARG A 351 9.47 -7.95 -46.92
CA ARG A 351 8.12 -8.49 -47.21
C ARG A 351 7.75 -9.59 -46.22
N LEU A 352 8.62 -10.59 -46.05
CA LEU A 352 8.38 -11.70 -45.11
C LEU A 352 8.13 -11.24 -43.66
N GLN A 353 8.76 -10.16 -43.24
CA GLN A 353 8.52 -9.59 -41.91
C GLN A 353 7.16 -8.90 -41.73
N ARG A 354 6.53 -8.48 -42.82
CA ARG A 354 5.20 -7.86 -42.82
C ARG A 354 4.07 -8.85 -43.05
N SER A 355 4.38 -10.05 -43.58
CA SER A 355 3.41 -11.05 -44.05
C SER A 355 2.99 -12.00 -42.94
N GLU A 356 2.42 -11.46 -41.82
CA GLU A 356 1.73 -12.33 -40.85
C GLU A 356 0.38 -12.89 -41.36
N GLN A 357 -0.05 -12.52 -42.57
CA GLN A 357 -1.35 -12.85 -43.16
C GLN A 357 -1.26 -13.42 -44.59
N GLU A 358 -0.15 -14.10 -44.96
CA GLU A 358 -0.17 -14.84 -46.23
C GLU A 358 -1.15 -16.01 -46.11
N GLU A 359 -2.05 -16.16 -47.10
CA GLU A 359 -2.95 -17.31 -47.17
C GLU A 359 -2.11 -18.56 -47.43
N LEU A 360 -2.15 -19.50 -46.48
CA LEU A 360 -1.46 -20.77 -46.57
C LEU A 360 -2.42 -21.81 -47.16
N GLU A 361 -2.06 -22.39 -48.28
CA GLU A 361 -2.80 -23.43 -49.02
C GLU A 361 -2.13 -24.79 -48.84
N TYR A 362 -2.84 -25.87 -49.17
CA TYR A 362 -2.23 -27.20 -49.23
C TYR A 362 -1.46 -27.36 -50.55
N VAL A 363 -0.14 -27.47 -50.44
CA VAL A 363 0.75 -27.55 -51.60
C VAL A 363 1.59 -28.85 -51.58
N PRO A 364 1.82 -29.49 -52.73
CA PRO A 364 2.61 -30.72 -52.81
C PRO A 364 4.10 -30.40 -52.68
N LEU A 365 4.69 -30.68 -51.50
CA LEU A 365 6.09 -30.37 -51.23
C LEU A 365 7.06 -31.17 -52.12
N GLY A 366 6.73 -32.44 -52.44
CA GLY A 366 7.52 -33.27 -53.34
C GLY A 366 7.68 -32.64 -54.73
N HIS A 367 6.58 -32.19 -55.31
CA HIS A 367 6.62 -31.50 -56.62
C HIS A 367 7.41 -30.19 -56.60
N ILE A 368 7.29 -29.41 -55.50
CA ILE A 368 8.09 -28.18 -55.35
C ILE A 368 9.58 -28.51 -55.30
N ALA A 369 9.96 -29.52 -54.53
CA ALA A 369 11.35 -29.96 -54.40
C ALA A 369 11.90 -30.47 -55.75
N SER A 370 11.15 -31.31 -56.46
CA SER A 370 11.53 -31.81 -57.76
C SER A 370 11.78 -30.69 -58.76
N ASN A 371 10.88 -29.69 -58.88
CA ASN A 371 11.05 -28.54 -59.77
C ASN A 371 12.31 -27.71 -59.39
N VAL A 372 12.64 -27.57 -58.11
CA VAL A 372 13.88 -26.87 -57.71
C VAL A 372 15.12 -27.69 -58.06
N ILE A 373 15.09 -28.99 -57.89
CA ILE A 373 16.20 -29.89 -58.24
C ILE A 373 16.50 -29.86 -59.70
N ASP A 374 15.47 -29.87 -60.55
CA ASP A 374 15.65 -29.75 -62.05
C ASP A 374 16.34 -28.42 -62.42
N MET A 375 16.02 -27.33 -61.73
CA MET A 375 16.68 -26.03 -61.91
C MET A 375 18.14 -26.04 -61.46
N LEU A 376 18.42 -26.70 -60.32
CA LEU A 376 19.76 -26.78 -59.73
C LEU A 376 20.67 -27.77 -60.51
N ASP A 377 20.11 -28.73 -61.25
CA ASP A 377 20.85 -29.76 -61.98
C ASP A 377 21.82 -29.15 -63.00
N VAL A 378 21.46 -28.03 -63.61
CA VAL A 378 22.32 -27.30 -64.53
C VAL A 378 23.60 -26.84 -63.89
N GLN A 379 23.46 -26.20 -62.68
CA GLN A 379 24.61 -25.69 -61.93
C GLN A 379 25.41 -26.84 -61.28
N ALA A 380 24.75 -27.90 -60.84
CA ALA A 380 25.40 -29.09 -60.32
C ALA A 380 26.26 -29.81 -61.36
N LYS A 381 25.77 -29.91 -62.61
CA LYS A 381 26.52 -30.50 -63.76
C LYS A 381 27.76 -29.70 -64.09
N GLU A 382 27.74 -28.39 -64.07
CA GLU A 382 28.93 -27.55 -64.29
C GLU A 382 30.08 -27.86 -63.33
N ARG A 383 29.74 -28.34 -62.10
CA ARG A 383 30.69 -28.72 -61.03
C ARG A 383 30.83 -30.23 -60.87
N GLU A 384 30.27 -31.02 -61.77
CA GLU A 384 30.24 -32.49 -61.75
C GLU A 384 29.65 -33.05 -60.40
N ILE A 385 28.76 -32.27 -59.75
CA ILE A 385 28.08 -32.66 -58.50
C ILE A 385 26.90 -33.57 -58.91
N ARG A 386 26.73 -34.68 -58.15
CA ARG A 386 25.61 -35.62 -58.36
C ARG A 386 24.47 -35.22 -57.40
N LEU A 387 23.27 -35.04 -57.93
CA LEU A 387 22.06 -34.87 -57.17
C LEU A 387 21.37 -36.23 -56.99
N GLU A 388 21.16 -36.63 -55.76
CA GLU A 388 20.40 -37.83 -55.36
C GLU A 388 19.06 -37.39 -54.74
N THR A 389 17.98 -38.09 -55.09
CA THR A 389 16.62 -37.70 -54.66
C THR A 389 15.90 -38.89 -54.03
N ASP A 390 15.28 -38.65 -52.88
CA ASP A 390 14.35 -39.56 -52.21
C ASP A 390 13.08 -38.76 -51.87
N ILE A 391 12.21 -38.62 -52.87
CA ILE A 391 11.06 -37.70 -52.83
C ILE A 391 9.77 -38.49 -52.92
N ASP A 392 8.95 -38.35 -51.90
CA ASP A 392 7.56 -38.79 -51.92
C ASP A 392 6.65 -37.63 -52.40
N ASP A 393 6.18 -37.75 -53.67
CA ASP A 393 5.31 -36.76 -54.29
C ASP A 393 3.93 -36.62 -53.64
N SER A 394 3.57 -37.58 -52.77
CA SER A 394 2.30 -37.54 -52.03
C SER A 394 2.33 -36.61 -50.81
N VAL A 395 3.51 -36.16 -50.43
CA VAL A 395 3.67 -35.28 -49.23
C VAL A 395 3.16 -33.89 -49.53
N VAL A 396 2.14 -33.49 -48.74
CA VAL A 396 1.48 -32.18 -48.84
C VAL A 396 1.71 -31.41 -47.55
N VAL A 397 1.99 -30.12 -47.69
CA VAL A 397 2.15 -29.20 -46.57
C VAL A 397 1.20 -28.02 -46.69
N LYS A 398 0.76 -27.48 -45.56
CA LYS A 398 0.03 -26.20 -45.57
C LYS A 398 1.03 -25.05 -45.64
N GLY A 399 1.07 -24.35 -46.76
CA GLY A 399 2.08 -23.32 -46.97
C GLY A 399 1.83 -22.46 -48.22
N ASN A 400 2.74 -21.53 -48.45
CA ASN A 400 2.82 -20.75 -49.68
C ASN A 400 3.83 -21.41 -50.60
N GLY A 401 3.37 -21.88 -51.79
CA GLY A 401 4.19 -22.62 -52.74
C GLY A 401 5.43 -21.86 -53.18
N ASP A 402 5.32 -20.58 -53.49
CA ASP A 402 6.45 -19.74 -53.91
C ASP A 402 7.51 -19.60 -52.82
N ARG A 403 7.08 -19.49 -51.56
CA ARG A 403 8.00 -19.42 -50.43
C ARG A 403 8.68 -20.75 -50.14
N LEU A 404 7.96 -21.86 -50.27
CA LEU A 404 8.55 -23.18 -50.11
C LEU A 404 9.53 -23.47 -51.25
N TYR A 405 9.20 -23.10 -52.48
CA TYR A 405 10.13 -23.13 -53.62
C TYR A 405 11.41 -22.33 -53.29
N GLN A 406 11.26 -21.10 -52.78
CA GLN A 406 12.38 -20.24 -52.37
C GLN A 406 13.23 -20.90 -51.28
N LEU A 407 12.60 -21.57 -50.28
CA LEU A 407 13.31 -22.28 -49.22
C LEU A 407 14.18 -23.41 -49.75
N VAL A 408 13.59 -24.30 -50.60
CA VAL A 408 14.32 -25.43 -51.22
C VAL A 408 15.47 -24.90 -52.07
N MET A 409 15.22 -23.82 -52.85
CA MET A 409 16.24 -23.19 -53.68
C MET A 409 17.40 -22.64 -52.83
N ILE A 410 17.14 -21.97 -51.73
CA ILE A 410 18.17 -21.43 -50.79
C ILE A 410 19.02 -22.56 -50.23
N LEU A 411 18.40 -23.63 -49.75
CA LEU A 411 19.12 -24.77 -49.18
C LEU A 411 19.94 -25.50 -50.22
N GLY A 412 19.37 -25.74 -51.41
CA GLY A 412 20.05 -26.40 -52.52
C GLY A 412 21.21 -25.58 -53.12
N ASP A 413 21.02 -24.27 -53.33
CA ASP A 413 22.08 -23.35 -53.81
C ASP A 413 23.24 -23.31 -52.78
N ASN A 414 22.95 -23.31 -51.49
CA ASN A 414 23.98 -23.40 -50.44
C ASN A 414 24.71 -24.75 -50.49
N ALA A 415 23.99 -25.86 -50.65
CA ALA A 415 24.60 -27.18 -50.75
C ALA A 415 25.55 -27.26 -51.97
N ILE A 416 25.15 -26.73 -53.12
CA ILE A 416 26.03 -26.68 -54.31
C ILE A 416 27.25 -25.79 -54.09
N LYS A 417 27.09 -24.62 -53.49
CA LYS A 417 28.18 -23.65 -53.24
C LYS A 417 29.26 -24.19 -52.34
N TYR A 418 28.87 -24.89 -51.29
CA TYR A 418 29.78 -25.34 -50.23
C TYR A 418 30.25 -26.80 -50.41
N SER A 419 29.71 -27.53 -51.42
CA SER A 419 30.20 -28.86 -51.78
C SER A 419 31.50 -28.78 -52.59
N PRO A 420 32.40 -29.77 -52.48
CA PRO A 420 33.50 -29.95 -53.40
C PRO A 420 32.98 -30.35 -54.76
N ASP A 421 33.81 -30.10 -55.81
CA ASP A 421 33.51 -30.62 -57.14
C ASP A 421 33.48 -32.15 -57.11
N LYS A 422 32.56 -32.77 -57.88
CA LYS A 422 32.28 -34.22 -57.91
C LYS A 422 31.65 -34.76 -56.62
N GLY A 423 31.16 -33.86 -55.70
CA GLY A 423 30.44 -34.23 -54.50
C GLY A 423 29.06 -34.81 -54.77
N VAL A 424 28.38 -35.21 -53.71
CA VAL A 424 26.99 -35.68 -53.76
C VAL A 424 26.13 -34.78 -52.89
N ILE A 425 24.95 -34.38 -53.37
CA ILE A 425 23.93 -33.67 -52.62
C ILE A 425 22.66 -34.50 -52.67
N SER A 426 22.08 -34.80 -51.50
CA SER A 426 20.86 -35.58 -51.36
C SER A 426 19.70 -34.72 -50.92
N PHE A 427 18.57 -34.81 -51.63
CA PHE A 427 17.30 -34.18 -51.31
C PHE A 427 16.32 -35.27 -50.89
N GLY A 428 15.67 -35.08 -49.74
CA GLY A 428 14.62 -35.98 -49.28
C GLY A 428 13.34 -35.21 -48.95
N VAL A 429 12.20 -35.79 -49.30
CA VAL A 429 10.86 -35.36 -48.87
C VAL A 429 10.07 -36.59 -48.48
N PHE A 430 9.72 -36.68 -47.20
CA PHE A 430 9.06 -37.86 -46.66
C PHE A 430 8.21 -37.50 -45.43
N LEU A 431 7.45 -38.47 -44.93
CA LEU A 431 6.77 -38.35 -43.63
C LEU A 431 7.61 -39.02 -42.54
N ASN A 432 7.83 -38.32 -41.39
CA ASN A 432 8.50 -38.91 -40.23
C ASN A 432 7.60 -39.94 -39.50
N ALA A 433 8.08 -40.49 -38.40
CA ALA A 433 7.33 -41.46 -37.60
C ALA A 433 6.03 -40.89 -37.01
N GLU A 434 5.99 -39.58 -36.76
CA GLU A 434 4.83 -38.81 -36.29
C GLU A 434 3.91 -38.39 -37.44
N LYS A 435 4.18 -38.82 -38.71
CA LYS A 435 3.48 -38.45 -39.94
C LYS A 435 3.58 -36.94 -40.28
N GLU A 436 4.61 -36.29 -39.79
CA GLU A 436 4.88 -34.90 -40.17
C GLU A 436 5.73 -34.85 -41.43
N PRO A 437 5.43 -33.94 -42.37
CA PRO A 437 6.24 -33.71 -43.58
C PRO A 437 7.63 -33.22 -43.21
N VAL A 438 8.64 -33.84 -43.82
CA VAL A 438 10.05 -33.49 -43.61
C VAL A 438 10.69 -33.22 -44.97
N LEU A 439 11.43 -32.12 -45.06
CA LEU A 439 12.33 -31.78 -46.15
C LEU A 439 13.77 -31.89 -45.62
N THR A 440 14.60 -32.66 -46.29
CA THR A 440 16.04 -32.76 -46.02
C THR A 440 16.87 -32.33 -47.20
N VAL A 441 17.95 -31.59 -46.96
CA VAL A 441 18.99 -31.27 -47.94
C VAL A 441 20.34 -31.56 -47.27
N THR A 442 21.07 -32.52 -47.82
CA THR A 442 22.34 -32.99 -47.28
C THR A 442 23.45 -32.84 -48.28
N ASP A 443 24.52 -32.17 -47.92
CA ASP A 443 25.73 -31.99 -48.73
C ASP A 443 26.94 -32.70 -48.10
N GLN A 444 27.97 -32.92 -48.93
CA GLN A 444 29.28 -33.43 -48.51
C GLN A 444 30.34 -32.33 -48.53
N GLY A 445 29.94 -31.12 -48.17
CA GLY A 445 30.75 -29.92 -48.21
C GLY A 445 31.71 -29.76 -47.03
N TYR A 446 32.18 -28.52 -46.86
CA TYR A 446 33.14 -28.20 -45.82
C TYR A 446 32.58 -28.35 -44.42
N GLY A 447 31.25 -28.42 -44.26
CA GLY A 447 30.58 -28.44 -42.96
C GLY A 447 30.65 -27.11 -42.23
N ILE A 448 29.96 -27.03 -41.08
CA ILE A 448 29.84 -25.85 -40.24
C ILE A 448 30.40 -26.19 -38.86
N PRO A 449 31.31 -25.37 -38.29
CA PRO A 449 31.74 -25.53 -36.90
C PRO A 449 30.56 -25.49 -35.95
N GLU A 450 30.57 -26.30 -34.90
CA GLU A 450 29.47 -26.39 -33.95
C GLU A 450 29.16 -25.02 -33.29
N GLU A 451 30.20 -24.23 -33.03
CA GLU A 451 30.08 -22.85 -32.47
C GLU A 451 29.37 -21.87 -33.41
N ASP A 452 29.37 -22.12 -34.70
CA ASP A 452 28.78 -21.25 -35.72
C ASP A 452 27.32 -21.61 -36.02
N ILE A 453 26.88 -22.84 -35.75
CA ILE A 453 25.52 -23.33 -36.08
C ILE A 453 24.41 -22.42 -35.52
N PRO A 454 24.47 -21.86 -34.31
CA PRO A 454 23.44 -20.93 -33.81
C PRO A 454 23.36 -19.63 -34.63
N TYR A 455 24.47 -19.20 -35.25
CA TYR A 455 24.62 -17.91 -35.91
C TYR A 455 24.40 -17.92 -37.40
N ILE A 456 24.42 -19.09 -38.07
CA ILE A 456 24.23 -19.19 -39.54
C ILE A 456 22.92 -18.59 -40.05
N TRP A 457 21.94 -18.45 -39.18
CA TRP A 457 20.63 -17.85 -39.43
C TRP A 457 20.60 -16.33 -39.26
N GLU A 458 21.71 -15.75 -38.78
CA GLU A 458 21.79 -14.30 -38.65
C GLU A 458 22.07 -13.64 -39.99
N ARG A 459 21.54 -12.43 -40.19
CA ARG A 459 21.70 -11.67 -41.44
C ARG A 459 23.15 -11.29 -41.62
N PHE A 460 23.66 -11.48 -42.85
CA PHE A 460 25.05 -11.20 -43.25
C PHE A 460 26.10 -12.07 -42.54
N TYR A 461 25.67 -13.11 -41.83
CA TYR A 461 26.60 -14.02 -41.19
C TYR A 461 27.28 -14.93 -42.21
N LYS A 462 28.58 -15.13 -42.11
CA LYS A 462 29.39 -16.04 -42.92
C LYS A 462 30.37 -16.75 -42.01
N VAL A 463 30.39 -18.05 -42.06
CA VAL A 463 31.37 -18.90 -41.43
C VAL A 463 32.73 -18.60 -42.09
N ASP A 464 33.69 -18.16 -41.34
CA ASP A 464 35.07 -17.84 -41.70
C ASP A 464 35.28 -16.77 -42.83
N LYS A 465 35.78 -15.60 -42.40
CA LYS A 465 36.13 -14.47 -43.34
C LYS A 465 37.35 -14.77 -44.22
N SER A 466 38.14 -15.79 -43.92
CA SER A 466 39.41 -16.09 -44.61
C SER A 466 39.26 -17.05 -45.79
N HIS A 467 38.40 -18.07 -45.70
CA HIS A 467 38.13 -19.02 -46.79
C HIS A 467 36.96 -18.62 -47.69
N SER A 468 36.05 -17.79 -47.22
CA SER A 468 34.86 -17.37 -47.97
C SER A 468 35.10 -16.21 -48.95
N ARG A 469 36.32 -15.65 -49.06
CA ARG A 469 36.60 -14.58 -50.02
C ARG A 469 36.37 -14.97 -51.47
N ASN A 470 36.37 -16.25 -51.80
CA ASN A 470 36.16 -16.77 -53.14
C ASN A 470 34.75 -17.36 -53.38
N ILE A 471 33.90 -17.47 -52.34
CA ILE A 471 32.54 -18.01 -52.49
C ILE A 471 31.54 -16.84 -52.50
N PRO A 472 30.89 -16.58 -53.64
CA PRO A 472 29.94 -15.46 -53.75
C PRO A 472 28.67 -15.76 -52.96
N GLY A 473 28.34 -14.88 -51.99
CA GLY A 473 27.10 -14.99 -51.25
C GLY A 473 26.79 -13.70 -50.47
N THR A 474 25.51 -13.35 -50.35
CA THR A 474 25.04 -12.15 -49.63
C THR A 474 25.01 -12.33 -48.11
N GLY A 475 25.00 -13.58 -47.63
CA GLY A 475 24.78 -13.91 -46.23
C GLY A 475 23.33 -13.66 -45.76
N LEU A 476 22.40 -13.47 -46.69
CA LEU A 476 20.97 -13.27 -46.42
C LEU A 476 20.12 -14.52 -46.69
N GLY A 477 20.62 -15.46 -47.53
CA GLY A 477 19.82 -16.61 -47.94
C GLY A 477 19.28 -17.44 -46.77
N LEU A 478 20.15 -17.88 -45.82
CA LEU A 478 19.69 -18.65 -44.66
C LEU A 478 18.79 -17.82 -43.74
N ALA A 479 19.00 -16.50 -43.63
CA ALA A 479 18.11 -15.63 -42.88
C ALA A 479 16.70 -15.54 -43.51
N ILE A 480 16.62 -15.53 -44.86
CA ILE A 480 15.34 -15.64 -45.60
C ILE A 480 14.73 -17.03 -45.34
N GLY A 481 15.52 -18.10 -45.44
CA GLY A 481 15.08 -19.46 -45.14
C GLY A 481 14.47 -19.59 -43.75
N LYS A 482 15.09 -18.99 -42.74
CA LYS A 482 14.56 -18.98 -41.37
C LYS A 482 13.20 -18.27 -41.26
N GLU A 483 13.01 -17.13 -41.96
CA GLU A 483 11.72 -16.43 -41.97
C GLU A 483 10.64 -17.24 -42.72
N ILE A 484 11.01 -17.94 -43.78
CA ILE A 484 10.08 -18.85 -44.46
C ILE A 484 9.68 -20.01 -43.56
N ILE A 485 10.64 -20.63 -42.85
CA ILE A 485 10.39 -21.72 -41.88
C ILE A 485 9.45 -21.22 -40.79
N ARG A 486 9.69 -20.01 -40.24
CA ARG A 486 8.83 -19.37 -39.24
C ARG A 486 7.41 -19.11 -39.74
N LEU A 487 7.27 -18.63 -41.00
CA LEU A 487 5.97 -18.36 -41.65
C LEU A 487 5.13 -19.64 -41.76
N HIS A 488 5.79 -20.78 -41.98
CA HIS A 488 5.15 -22.09 -42.12
C HIS A 488 5.03 -22.86 -40.81
N HIS A 489 5.33 -22.22 -39.67
CA HIS A 489 5.34 -22.86 -38.33
C HIS A 489 6.15 -24.15 -38.26
N ALA A 490 7.16 -24.27 -39.15
CA ALA A 490 8.06 -25.42 -39.22
C ALA A 490 9.23 -25.27 -38.26
N THR A 491 9.89 -26.39 -37.97
CA THR A 491 11.12 -26.45 -37.17
C THR A 491 12.27 -26.88 -38.07
N VAL A 492 13.49 -26.44 -37.77
CA VAL A 492 14.67 -26.82 -38.52
C VAL A 492 15.74 -27.32 -37.57
N GLU A 493 16.32 -28.47 -37.94
CA GLU A 493 17.50 -29.02 -37.29
C GLU A 493 18.67 -28.99 -38.28
N VAL A 494 19.86 -28.60 -37.81
CA VAL A 494 21.09 -28.57 -38.62
C VAL A 494 22.09 -29.52 -38.00
N LYS A 495 22.43 -30.56 -38.76
CA LYS A 495 23.45 -31.56 -38.41
C LYS A 495 24.66 -31.31 -39.29
N SER A 496 25.76 -30.83 -38.73
CA SER A 496 26.96 -30.52 -39.49
C SER A 496 28.22 -30.90 -38.72
N GLN A 497 29.21 -31.35 -39.46
CA GLN A 497 30.54 -31.62 -38.93
C GLN A 497 31.58 -31.07 -39.93
N LEU A 498 32.55 -30.34 -39.44
CA LEU A 498 33.59 -29.77 -40.25
C LEU A 498 34.31 -30.86 -41.06
N GLY A 499 34.39 -30.67 -42.38
CA GLY A 499 34.98 -31.60 -43.34
C GLY A 499 34.12 -32.83 -43.72
N LYS A 500 32.87 -32.93 -43.23
CA LYS A 500 31.96 -34.03 -43.57
C LYS A 500 30.66 -33.59 -44.24
N GLY A 501 30.38 -32.29 -44.26
CA GLY A 501 29.18 -31.72 -44.85
C GLY A 501 28.12 -31.30 -43.85
N THR A 502 26.95 -30.93 -44.38
CA THR A 502 25.83 -30.39 -43.62
C THR A 502 24.52 -31.02 -44.06
N CYS A 503 23.64 -31.32 -43.11
CA CYS A 503 22.27 -31.73 -43.34
C CYS A 503 21.34 -30.69 -42.69
N PHE A 504 20.48 -30.09 -43.50
CA PHE A 504 19.35 -29.27 -43.05
C PHE A 504 18.11 -30.16 -43.09
N GLU A 505 17.44 -30.29 -41.95
CA GLU A 505 16.19 -31.05 -41.80
C GLU A 505 15.09 -30.09 -41.34
N VAL A 506 14.07 -29.89 -42.22
CA VAL A 506 12.94 -28.99 -41.93
C VAL A 506 11.68 -29.84 -41.76
N THR A 507 11.08 -29.78 -40.57
CA THR A 507 9.87 -30.52 -40.22
C THR A 507 8.69 -29.56 -40.16
N PHE A 508 7.66 -29.83 -40.96
CA PHE A 508 6.41 -29.06 -41.02
C PHE A 508 5.40 -29.72 -40.08
N LYS A 509 4.90 -28.95 -39.11
CA LYS A 509 3.85 -29.47 -38.21
C LYS A 509 2.57 -29.69 -38.99
N ASN A 510 2.05 -30.91 -39.01
CA ASN A 510 0.73 -31.19 -39.55
C ASN A 510 -0.32 -30.46 -38.71
N SER A 511 -0.88 -29.38 -39.24
CA SER A 511 -2.09 -28.77 -38.71
C SER A 511 -3.35 -29.53 -39.19
N VAL A 512 -3.29 -30.86 -39.14
CA VAL A 512 -4.49 -31.70 -39.28
C VAL A 512 -5.01 -31.92 -37.86
N ASP A 513 -5.47 -30.85 -37.24
CA ASP A 513 -6.46 -31.02 -36.19
C ASP A 513 -7.81 -31.22 -36.88
N GLY A 514 -8.34 -32.41 -36.63
CA GLY A 514 -9.55 -32.89 -37.20
C GLY A 514 -10.74 -31.95 -37.00
N GLY A 515 -11.19 -31.42 -38.10
CA GLY A 515 -12.57 -31.03 -38.23
C GLY A 515 -13.37 -32.25 -38.71
N GLN A 516 -13.96 -32.99 -37.79
CA GLN A 516 -15.19 -33.71 -38.02
C GLN A 516 -16.37 -32.77 -37.79
#